data_0047514cadd9fd6800bfbe375d0cf4eb
#
_entry.id   0047514cadd9fd6800bfbe375d0cf4eb
#
_cell.length_a   1.000
_cell.length_b   1.000
_cell.length_c   1.000
_cell.angle_alpha   90.00
_cell.angle_beta   90.00
_cell.angle_gamma   90.00
#
_symmetry.space_group_name_H-M   'P 1'
#
loop_
_entity.id
_entity.type
_entity.pdbx_description
1 polymer ?
#
loop_
_entity_poly.entity_id
_entity_poly.type
_entity_poly.pdbx_seq_one_letter_code
_entity_poly.pdbx_strand_id
1 'polypeptide(L)'
;IGTSFHYDGAARYLLELGWSYLGYTSFLDMQVINWMKQDKRIDKERLVVRGFSLGTEPLMVLATIDPSIFAFVYNDFLCNTLERAIVMTEPDKNGIRPFPNTIRHLIPNFWNNFNFPDIVAAIAPRPLILTEGGLDRDLNLVRKAYEITGHPENLEIHHYPKFSDPKSRIDLETLPEGINRDQYYDLVNVDRT
;
A
#
# COMPACT_ATOMS: atom_id res chain seq x y z
N ILE A 1 14.31 -1.24 -18.91
CA ILE A 1 13.14 -2.12 -18.86
C ILE A 1 12.07 -1.45 -19.69
N GLY A 2 11.58 -2.18 -20.71
CA GLY A 2 10.78 -1.61 -21.78
C GLY A 2 9.50 -0.94 -21.31
N THR A 3 9.18 0.17 -21.93
CA THR A 3 8.04 1.05 -21.67
C THR A 3 6.66 0.46 -22.06
N SER A 4 6.60 -0.80 -22.47
CA SER A 4 5.38 -1.48 -22.95
C SER A 4 4.93 -2.66 -22.07
N PHE A 5 5.33 -2.70 -20.81
CA PHE A 5 4.92 -3.77 -19.92
C PHE A 5 3.45 -3.55 -19.48
N HIS A 6 2.58 -4.43 -19.91
CA HIS A 6 1.19 -4.42 -19.49
C HIS A 6 1.03 -5.16 -18.17
N TYR A 7 1.01 -4.44 -17.06
CA TYR A 7 0.83 -5.00 -15.72
C TYR A 7 -0.43 -5.86 -15.61
N ASP A 8 -1.53 -5.43 -16.20
CA ASP A 8 -2.78 -6.19 -16.18
C ASP A 8 -2.66 -7.50 -16.99
N GLY A 9 -1.89 -7.51 -18.06
CA GLY A 9 -1.61 -8.75 -18.81
C GLY A 9 -0.89 -9.76 -17.92
N ALA A 10 0.19 -9.35 -17.27
CA ALA A 10 0.92 -10.20 -16.33
C ALA A 10 0.05 -10.65 -15.15
N ALA A 11 -0.74 -9.72 -14.59
CA ALA A 11 -1.64 -10.03 -13.48
C ALA A 11 -2.69 -11.08 -13.84
N ARG A 12 -3.27 -11.03 -15.05
CA ARG A 12 -4.20 -12.05 -15.56
C ARG A 12 -3.57 -13.43 -15.62
N TYR A 13 -2.37 -13.55 -16.18
CA TYR A 13 -1.67 -14.83 -16.22
C TYR A 13 -1.38 -15.37 -14.82
N LEU A 14 -0.98 -14.52 -13.89
CA LEU A 14 -0.72 -14.91 -12.52
C LEU A 14 -1.99 -15.37 -11.81
N LEU A 15 -3.11 -14.70 -12.02
CA LEU A 15 -4.42 -15.12 -11.47
C LEU A 15 -4.85 -16.49 -12.00
N GLU A 16 -4.64 -16.79 -13.29
CA GLU A 16 -4.91 -18.12 -13.86
C GLU A 16 -4.06 -19.23 -13.22
N LEU A 17 -2.86 -18.87 -12.73
CA LEU A 17 -1.99 -19.78 -12.00
C LEU A 17 -2.31 -19.85 -10.50
N GLY A 18 -3.34 -19.14 -10.03
CA GLY A 18 -3.69 -19.05 -8.61
C GLY A 18 -2.80 -18.08 -7.82
N TRP A 19 -2.07 -17.21 -8.49
CA TRP A 19 -1.17 -16.22 -7.90
C TRP A 19 -1.77 -14.82 -8.04
N SER A 20 -1.33 -13.88 -7.20
CA SER A 20 -1.57 -12.46 -7.42
C SER A 20 -0.31 -11.78 -7.94
N TYR A 21 -0.49 -10.66 -8.66
CA TYR A 21 0.65 -9.86 -9.11
C TYR A 21 1.46 -9.32 -7.91
N LEU A 22 0.79 -8.88 -6.87
CA LEU A 22 1.44 -8.43 -5.64
C LEU A 22 2.22 -9.55 -4.95
N GLY A 23 1.64 -10.74 -4.85
CA GLY A 23 2.35 -11.90 -4.30
C GLY A 23 3.61 -12.24 -5.09
N TYR A 24 3.53 -12.18 -6.42
CA TYR A 24 4.68 -12.42 -7.28
C TYR A 24 5.78 -11.35 -7.11
N THR A 25 5.44 -10.08 -7.10
CA THR A 25 6.42 -9.00 -6.91
C THR A 25 7.04 -9.05 -5.52
N SER A 26 6.26 -9.32 -4.48
CA SER A 26 6.77 -9.53 -3.13
C SER A 26 7.75 -10.70 -3.06
N PHE A 27 7.46 -11.79 -3.77
CA PHE A 27 8.39 -12.92 -3.86
C PHE A 27 9.71 -12.53 -4.54
N LEU A 28 9.66 -11.74 -5.62
CA LEU A 28 10.88 -11.27 -6.30
C LEU A 28 11.72 -10.37 -5.38
N ASP A 29 11.07 -9.44 -4.68
CA ASP A 29 11.76 -8.56 -3.73
C ASP A 29 12.36 -9.34 -2.56
N MET A 30 11.68 -10.38 -2.09
CA MET A 30 12.23 -11.31 -1.09
C MET A 30 13.50 -12.01 -1.57
N GLN A 31 13.59 -12.40 -2.87
CA GLN A 31 14.81 -12.98 -3.43
C GLN A 31 15.95 -11.95 -3.42
N VAL A 32 15.68 -10.69 -3.71
CA VAL A 32 16.68 -9.60 -3.62
C VAL A 32 17.15 -9.43 -2.18
N ILE A 33 16.24 -9.37 -1.22
CA ILE A 33 16.60 -9.28 0.22
C ILE A 33 17.46 -10.48 0.65
N ASN A 34 17.09 -11.68 0.25
CA ASN A 34 17.85 -12.89 0.57
C ASN A 34 19.27 -12.87 -0.03
N TRP A 35 19.39 -12.35 -1.25
CA TRP A 35 20.70 -12.14 -1.85
C TRP A 35 21.52 -11.08 -1.08
N MET A 36 20.90 -9.95 -0.71
CA MET A 36 21.56 -8.90 0.07
C MET A 36 22.10 -9.43 1.39
N LYS A 37 21.34 -10.27 2.10
CA LYS A 37 21.77 -10.88 3.37
C LYS A 37 23.01 -11.78 3.24
N GLN A 38 23.31 -12.27 2.05
CA GLN A 38 24.48 -13.11 1.77
C GLN A 38 25.72 -12.31 1.33
N ASP A 39 25.54 -11.05 0.93
CA ASP A 39 26.63 -10.20 0.48
C ASP A 39 27.35 -9.57 1.69
N LYS A 40 28.66 -9.89 1.83
CA LYS A 40 29.50 -9.41 2.94
C LYS A 40 29.69 -7.90 2.97
N ARG A 41 29.35 -7.19 1.91
CA ARG A 41 29.43 -5.72 1.82
C ARG A 41 28.23 -5.04 2.45
N ILE A 42 27.16 -5.77 2.74
CA ILE A 42 25.88 -5.26 3.23
C ILE A 42 25.73 -5.56 4.72
N ASP A 43 25.35 -4.55 5.47
CA ASP A 43 24.97 -4.72 6.87
C ASP A 43 23.56 -5.31 6.94
N LYS A 44 23.48 -6.61 7.10
CA LYS A 44 22.23 -7.36 7.13
C LYS A 44 21.33 -7.06 8.35
N GLU A 45 21.90 -6.49 9.43
CA GLU A 45 21.14 -6.11 10.62
C GLU A 45 20.47 -4.74 10.48
N ARG A 46 20.84 -3.98 9.45
CA ARG A 46 20.29 -2.64 9.17
C ARG A 46 19.76 -2.50 7.75
N LEU A 47 19.07 -3.51 7.26
CA LEU A 47 18.43 -3.45 5.97
C LEU A 47 17.23 -2.49 6.03
N VAL A 48 17.25 -1.47 5.19
CA VAL A 48 16.17 -0.51 5.03
C VAL A 48 15.57 -0.67 3.64
N VAL A 49 14.27 -0.77 3.55
CA VAL A 49 13.56 -0.83 2.28
C VAL A 49 12.77 0.46 2.03
N ARG A 50 12.79 0.92 0.79
CA ARG A 50 12.07 2.11 0.37
C ARG A 50 11.24 1.82 -0.86
N GLY A 51 9.97 2.21 -0.82
CA GLY A 51 9.05 2.16 -1.96
C GLY A 51 8.48 3.52 -2.31
N PHE A 52 8.13 3.69 -3.58
CA PHE A 52 7.41 4.85 -4.07
C PHE A 52 6.17 4.38 -4.82
N SER A 53 5.00 4.93 -4.46
CA SER A 53 3.72 4.63 -5.10
C SER A 53 3.51 3.10 -5.19
N LEU A 54 3.28 2.57 -6.36
CA LEU A 54 3.09 1.14 -6.61
C LEU A 54 4.23 0.25 -6.07
N GLY A 55 5.46 0.75 -6.04
CA GLY A 55 6.60 0.03 -5.48
C GLY A 55 6.55 -0.15 -3.96
N THR A 56 5.62 0.52 -3.28
CA THR A 56 5.41 0.37 -1.83
C THR A 56 4.58 -0.88 -1.50
N GLU A 57 3.65 -1.28 -2.37
CA GLU A 57 2.75 -2.42 -2.11
C GLU A 57 3.51 -3.72 -1.76
N PRO A 58 4.47 -4.21 -2.57
CA PRO A 58 5.18 -5.43 -2.24
C PRO A 58 6.02 -5.30 -0.96
N LEU A 59 6.51 -4.09 -0.66
CA LEU A 59 7.28 -3.86 0.57
C LEU A 59 6.41 -3.91 1.82
N MET A 60 5.13 -3.52 1.73
CA MET A 60 4.17 -3.71 2.84
C MET A 60 4.01 -5.20 3.16
N VAL A 61 3.88 -6.04 2.14
CA VAL A 61 3.80 -7.50 2.32
C VAL A 61 5.11 -8.05 2.89
N LEU A 62 6.26 -7.65 2.34
CA LEU A 62 7.56 -8.05 2.86
C LEU A 62 7.74 -7.74 4.34
N ALA A 63 7.24 -6.58 4.78
CA ALA A 63 7.33 -6.17 6.18
C ALA A 63 6.69 -7.18 7.13
N THR A 64 5.61 -7.85 6.71
CA THR A 64 4.92 -8.83 7.55
C THR A 64 5.56 -10.21 7.52
N ILE A 65 6.22 -10.58 6.41
CA ILE A 65 6.77 -11.93 6.22
C ILE A 65 8.27 -12.02 6.52
N ASP A 66 8.99 -10.88 6.52
CA ASP A 66 10.43 -10.85 6.81
C ASP A 66 10.73 -9.94 8.02
N PRO A 67 10.86 -10.52 9.22
CA PRO A 67 11.14 -9.75 10.43
C PRO A 67 12.56 -9.18 10.48
N SER A 68 13.45 -9.59 9.58
CA SER A 68 14.85 -9.12 9.55
C SER A 68 15.02 -7.76 8.86
N ILE A 69 14.01 -7.24 8.21
CA ILE A 69 14.05 -5.90 7.65
C ILE A 69 13.94 -4.90 8.80
N PHE A 70 14.97 -4.06 8.93
CA PHE A 70 15.12 -3.16 10.06
C PHE A 70 14.15 -1.99 10.02
N ALA A 71 14.02 -1.31 8.86
CA ALA A 71 13.21 -0.09 8.74
C ALA A 71 12.58 0.05 7.34
N PHE A 72 11.55 0.89 7.27
CA PHE A 72 10.73 1.08 6.08
C PHE A 72 10.54 2.57 5.78
N VAL A 73 10.59 2.91 4.50
CA VAL A 73 10.21 4.24 4.00
C VAL A 73 9.17 4.06 2.90
N TYR A 74 7.94 4.45 3.18
CA TYR A 74 6.83 4.36 2.24
C TYR A 74 6.45 5.75 1.76
N ASN A 75 6.64 5.97 0.47
CA ASN A 75 6.30 7.21 -0.18
C ASN A 75 5.06 6.99 -1.05
N ASP A 76 3.97 7.67 -0.72
CA ASP A 76 2.73 7.74 -1.49
C ASP A 76 2.09 6.37 -1.80
N PHE A 77 1.70 5.60 -0.77
CA PHE A 77 0.82 4.44 -1.00
C PHE A 77 0.21 3.86 0.29
N LEU A 78 -0.53 4.63 1.05
CA LEU A 78 -1.38 4.04 2.08
C LEU A 78 -2.84 4.29 1.72
N CYS A 79 -3.53 3.26 1.28
CA CYS A 79 -4.95 3.32 0.98
C CYS A 79 -5.64 2.00 1.34
N ASN A 80 -6.92 2.11 1.59
CA ASN A 80 -7.79 0.96 1.76
C ASN A 80 -8.06 0.31 0.39
N THR A 81 -8.11 -1.01 0.33
CA THR A 81 -8.34 -1.76 -0.92
C THR A 81 -9.68 -1.42 -1.57
N LEU A 82 -10.74 -1.18 -0.77
CA LEU A 82 -12.04 -0.80 -1.32
C LEU A 82 -11.98 0.57 -2.00
N GLU A 83 -11.37 1.54 -1.34
CA GLU A 83 -11.19 2.89 -1.91
C GLU A 83 -10.44 2.79 -3.23
N ARG A 84 -9.37 2.02 -3.24
CA ARG A 84 -8.57 1.79 -4.44
C ARG A 84 -9.40 1.10 -5.54
N ALA A 85 -10.21 0.11 -5.20
CA ALA A 85 -11.07 -0.58 -6.15
C ALA A 85 -12.09 0.39 -6.77
N ILE A 86 -12.76 1.22 -5.96
CA ILE A 86 -13.72 2.21 -6.45
C ILE A 86 -13.03 3.23 -7.36
N VAL A 87 -11.99 3.89 -6.87
CA VAL A 87 -11.27 4.95 -7.61
C VAL A 87 -10.70 4.44 -8.94
N MET A 88 -10.22 3.19 -8.98
CA MET A 88 -9.60 2.63 -10.17
C MET A 88 -10.58 2.01 -11.17
N THR A 89 -11.76 1.61 -10.74
CA THR A 89 -12.70 0.85 -11.60
C THR A 89 -13.87 1.66 -12.10
N GLU A 90 -14.30 2.69 -11.36
CA GLU A 90 -15.39 3.55 -11.79
C GLU A 90 -14.97 4.46 -12.95
N PRO A 91 -15.77 4.56 -14.00
CA PRO A 91 -15.51 5.49 -15.09
C PRO A 91 -15.84 6.93 -14.65
N ASP A 92 -15.13 7.90 -15.20
CA ASP A 92 -15.49 9.32 -15.09
C ASP A 92 -16.78 9.64 -15.87
N LYS A 93 -17.21 10.90 -15.82
CA LYS A 93 -18.40 11.38 -16.56
C LYS A 93 -18.36 11.17 -18.09
N ASN A 94 -17.19 10.95 -18.64
CA ASN A 94 -16.99 10.67 -20.06
C ASN A 94 -16.91 9.16 -20.36
N GLY A 95 -17.13 8.32 -19.34
CA GLY A 95 -16.99 6.88 -19.45
C GLY A 95 -15.53 6.40 -19.51
N ILE A 96 -14.57 7.26 -19.19
CA ILE A 96 -13.14 6.95 -19.22
C ILE A 96 -12.73 6.49 -17.83
N ARG A 97 -12.11 5.33 -17.74
CA ARG A 97 -11.50 4.85 -16.51
C ARG A 97 -10.14 5.54 -16.30
N PRO A 98 -9.92 6.18 -15.16
CA PRO A 98 -8.70 6.95 -14.93
C PRO A 98 -7.43 6.09 -14.94
N PHE A 99 -7.55 4.80 -14.58
CA PHE A 99 -6.41 3.89 -14.49
C PHE A 99 -6.65 2.61 -15.28
N PRO A 100 -5.95 2.41 -16.40
CA PRO A 100 -6.12 1.22 -17.25
C PRO A 100 -5.51 -0.07 -16.64
N ASN A 101 -4.68 0.03 -15.62
CA ASN A 101 -3.92 -1.08 -15.03
C ASN A 101 -4.42 -1.39 -13.61
N THR A 102 -5.62 -1.95 -13.49
CA THR A 102 -6.29 -2.12 -12.19
C THR A 102 -6.20 -3.53 -11.60
N ILE A 103 -6.10 -4.56 -12.44
CA ILE A 103 -6.14 -5.98 -12.01
C ILE A 103 -4.93 -6.35 -11.16
N ARG A 104 -3.79 -5.69 -11.34
CA ARG A 104 -2.58 -5.94 -10.55
C ARG A 104 -2.74 -5.75 -9.05
N HIS A 105 -3.72 -4.95 -8.64
CA HIS A 105 -4.04 -4.71 -7.22
C HIS A 105 -4.95 -5.75 -6.62
N LEU A 106 -5.50 -6.65 -7.43
CA LEU A 106 -6.44 -7.66 -6.96
C LEU A 106 -5.68 -8.83 -6.34
N ILE A 107 -6.04 -9.10 -5.10
CA ILE A 107 -5.59 -10.29 -4.37
C ILE A 107 -6.85 -11.03 -3.97
N PRO A 108 -7.08 -12.24 -4.49
CA PRO A 108 -8.29 -13.00 -4.17
C PRO A 108 -8.46 -13.16 -2.66
N ASN A 109 -9.64 -12.84 -2.16
CA ASN A 109 -10.02 -12.96 -0.75
C ASN A 109 -9.22 -12.09 0.25
N PHE A 110 -8.40 -11.16 -0.22
CA PHE A 110 -7.56 -10.32 0.63
C PHE A 110 -8.40 -9.51 1.62
N TRP A 111 -9.39 -8.80 1.10
CA TRP A 111 -10.22 -7.90 1.88
C TRP A 111 -11.08 -8.56 2.95
N ASN A 112 -11.40 -9.83 2.80
CA ASN A 112 -12.13 -10.57 3.83
C ASN A 112 -11.29 -10.87 5.08
N ASN A 113 -9.97 -10.70 5.01
CA ASN A 113 -9.06 -11.03 6.09
C ASN A 113 -8.36 -9.79 6.67
N PHE A 114 -7.87 -8.89 5.80
CA PHE A 114 -7.14 -7.67 6.20
C PHE A 114 -7.10 -6.68 5.04
N ASN A 115 -6.56 -5.51 5.32
CA ASN A 115 -6.37 -4.46 4.34
C ASN A 115 -4.93 -3.90 4.44
N PHE A 116 -4.51 -3.03 3.52
CA PHE A 116 -3.17 -2.43 3.55
C PHE A 116 -2.88 -1.66 4.84
N PRO A 117 -3.78 -0.84 5.39
CA PRO A 117 -3.55 -0.21 6.70
C PRO A 117 -3.27 -1.21 7.83
N ASP A 118 -3.92 -2.37 7.83
CA ASP A 118 -3.68 -3.43 8.82
C ASP A 118 -2.25 -3.99 8.68
N ILE A 119 -1.81 -4.22 7.45
CA ILE A 119 -0.45 -4.70 7.15
C ILE A 119 0.60 -3.68 7.58
N VAL A 120 0.37 -2.39 7.30
CA VAL A 120 1.29 -1.33 7.68
C VAL A 120 1.32 -1.15 9.21
N ALA A 121 0.18 -1.27 9.89
CA ALA A 121 0.12 -1.26 11.35
C ALA A 121 0.92 -2.43 11.97
N ALA A 122 0.95 -3.58 11.32
CA ALA A 122 1.71 -4.76 11.77
C ALA A 122 3.25 -4.61 11.65
N ILE A 123 3.75 -3.51 11.08
CA ILE A 123 5.19 -3.20 11.07
C ILE A 123 5.70 -2.83 12.46
N ALA A 124 4.83 -2.19 13.27
CA ALA A 124 5.20 -1.80 14.63
C ALA A 124 5.81 -2.97 15.42
N PRO A 125 6.87 -2.74 16.21
CA PRO A 125 7.49 -1.46 16.56
C PRO A 125 8.68 -1.04 15.66
N ARG A 126 8.92 -1.68 14.52
CA ARG A 126 10.06 -1.35 13.65
C ARG A 126 9.93 0.07 13.06
N PRO A 127 11.05 0.79 12.85
CA PRO A 127 11.02 2.13 12.30
C PRO A 127 10.29 2.22 10.96
N LEU A 128 9.34 3.15 10.86
CA LEU A 128 8.54 3.40 9.67
C LEU A 128 8.42 4.90 9.41
N ILE A 129 8.75 5.29 8.20
CA ILE A 129 8.52 6.65 7.71
C ILE A 129 7.46 6.58 6.61
N LEU A 130 6.36 7.27 6.80
CA LEU A 130 5.31 7.49 5.80
C LEU A 130 5.44 8.90 5.25
N THR A 131 5.62 9.03 3.94
CA THR A 131 5.65 10.32 3.28
C THR A 131 4.56 10.36 2.23
N GLU A 132 3.69 11.35 2.28
CA GLU A 132 2.53 11.46 1.39
C GLU A 132 1.49 10.34 1.59
N GLY A 133 0.29 10.59 1.08
CA GLY A 133 -0.79 9.61 1.07
C GLY A 133 -1.37 9.26 2.45
N GLY A 134 -2.37 8.41 2.43
CA GLY A 134 -3.08 7.94 3.62
C GLY A 134 -4.17 8.89 4.13
N LEU A 135 -5.34 8.33 4.39
CA LEU A 135 -6.41 9.03 5.10
C LEU A 135 -6.11 9.03 6.60
N ASP A 136 -6.60 10.03 7.31
CA ASP A 136 -6.41 10.13 8.77
C ASP A 136 -6.89 8.88 9.50
N ARG A 137 -7.96 8.26 9.05
CA ARG A 137 -8.45 6.98 9.58
C ARG A 137 -7.38 5.89 9.54
N ASP A 138 -6.74 5.71 8.39
CA ASP A 138 -5.73 4.67 8.17
C ASP A 138 -4.43 5.00 8.90
N LEU A 139 -4.03 6.28 8.89
CA LEU A 139 -2.88 6.77 9.64
C LEU A 139 -3.07 6.63 11.17
N ASN A 140 -4.30 6.85 11.66
CA ASN A 140 -4.62 6.68 13.08
C ASN A 140 -4.53 5.21 13.51
N LEU A 141 -4.91 4.26 12.65
CA LEU A 141 -4.71 2.84 12.90
C LEU A 141 -3.21 2.52 13.07
N VAL A 142 -2.38 3.03 12.18
CA VAL A 142 -0.92 2.84 12.26
C VAL A 142 -0.36 3.48 13.53
N ARG A 143 -0.72 4.73 13.86
CA ARG A 143 -0.29 5.41 15.10
C ARG A 143 -0.65 4.57 16.32
N LYS A 144 -1.89 4.06 16.36
CA LYS A 144 -2.38 3.24 17.47
C LYS A 144 -1.56 1.97 17.67
N ALA A 145 -1.12 1.33 16.59
CA ALA A 145 -0.26 0.15 16.68
C ALA A 145 1.10 0.49 17.34
N TYR A 146 1.72 1.61 16.98
CA TYR A 146 2.98 2.06 17.57
C TYR A 146 2.81 2.47 19.04
N GLU A 147 1.70 3.10 19.40
CA GLU A 147 1.37 3.40 20.79
C GLU A 147 1.23 2.11 21.64
N ILE A 148 0.48 1.12 21.13
CA ILE A 148 0.25 -0.16 21.83
C ILE A 148 1.56 -0.94 22.02
N THR A 149 2.45 -0.89 21.03
CA THR A 149 3.76 -1.56 21.12
C THR A 149 4.76 -0.80 21.97
N GLY A 150 4.42 0.41 22.44
CA GLY A 150 5.26 1.21 23.33
C GLY A 150 6.40 1.96 22.63
N HIS A 151 6.35 2.08 21.30
CA HIS A 151 7.40 2.72 20.49
C HIS A 151 6.83 3.75 19.51
N PRO A 152 6.05 4.75 19.97
CA PRO A 152 5.48 5.77 19.09
C PRO A 152 6.56 6.60 18.36
N GLU A 153 7.75 6.72 18.93
CA GLU A 153 8.90 7.41 18.37
C GLU A 153 9.45 6.75 17.09
N ASN A 154 9.14 5.51 16.85
CA ASN A 154 9.57 4.77 15.66
C ASN A 154 8.67 5.00 14.45
N LEU A 155 7.61 5.80 14.58
CA LEU A 155 6.73 6.20 13.48
C LEU A 155 6.89 7.67 13.15
N GLU A 156 7.27 7.95 11.91
CA GLU A 156 7.29 9.30 11.37
C GLU A 156 6.27 9.41 10.23
N ILE A 157 5.45 10.47 10.25
CA ILE A 157 4.49 10.75 9.19
C ILE A 157 4.72 12.16 8.68
N HIS A 158 5.09 12.28 7.42
CA HIS A 158 5.37 13.54 6.76
C HIS A 158 4.42 13.77 5.58
N HIS A 159 3.71 14.88 5.60
CA HIS A 159 2.90 15.32 4.47
C HIS A 159 3.54 16.54 3.81
N TYR A 160 3.71 16.49 2.51
CA TYR A 160 4.05 17.69 1.73
C TYR A 160 2.88 18.69 1.78
N PRO A 161 3.11 19.99 1.51
CA PRO A 161 2.06 21.01 1.61
C PRO A 161 0.77 20.67 0.87
N LYS A 162 0.86 20.04 -0.29
CA LYS A 162 -0.30 19.57 -1.07
C LYS A 162 -1.10 18.45 -0.38
N PHE A 163 -0.52 17.77 0.59
CA PHE A 163 -1.15 16.68 1.37
C PHE A 163 -1.40 17.07 2.83
N SER A 164 -1.10 18.31 3.23
CA SER A 164 -1.28 18.76 4.62
C SER A 164 -2.75 18.86 5.03
N ASP A 165 -3.64 19.16 4.08
CA ASP A 165 -5.08 19.12 4.29
C ASP A 165 -5.59 17.67 4.03
N PRO A 166 -6.21 17.01 5.01
CA PRO A 166 -6.82 15.68 4.81
C PRO A 166 -7.82 15.64 3.65
N LYS A 167 -8.48 16.75 3.38
CA LYS A 167 -9.42 16.88 2.26
C LYS A 167 -8.72 16.78 0.91
N SER A 168 -7.57 17.44 0.77
CA SER A 168 -6.79 17.39 -0.48
C SER A 168 -6.24 15.99 -0.76
N ARG A 169 -5.94 15.20 0.27
CA ARG A 169 -5.48 13.82 0.09
C ARG A 169 -6.54 12.93 -0.56
N ILE A 170 -7.81 13.13 -0.20
CA ILE A 170 -8.93 12.42 -0.81
C ILE A 170 -9.15 12.89 -2.24
N ASP A 171 -9.08 14.19 -2.48
CA ASP A 171 -9.29 14.77 -3.81
C ASP A 171 -8.20 14.34 -4.80
N LEU A 172 -6.97 14.08 -4.30
CA LEU A 172 -5.86 13.57 -5.11
C LEU A 172 -6.02 12.11 -5.53
N GLU A 173 -6.82 11.34 -4.82
CA GLU A 173 -7.19 9.97 -5.21
C GLU A 173 -8.38 9.94 -6.19
N THR A 174 -8.75 11.08 -6.75
CA THR A 174 -9.81 11.24 -7.77
C THR A 174 -11.06 10.42 -7.47
N LEU A 175 -11.83 10.86 -6.47
CA LEU A 175 -13.14 10.28 -6.23
C LEU A 175 -13.98 10.35 -7.52
N PRO A 176 -14.71 9.30 -7.85
CA PRO A 176 -15.64 9.33 -8.97
C PRO A 176 -16.57 10.53 -8.87
N GLU A 177 -16.80 11.23 -10.00
CA GLU A 177 -17.71 12.38 -10.02
C GLU A 177 -19.12 11.94 -9.61
N GLY A 178 -19.72 12.65 -8.66
CA GLY A 178 -21.04 12.32 -8.12
C GLY A 178 -21.03 11.56 -6.80
N ILE A 179 -19.88 11.05 -6.39
CA ILE A 179 -19.72 10.53 -5.02
C ILE A 179 -19.18 11.68 -4.17
N ASN A 180 -20.03 12.23 -3.31
CA ASN A 180 -19.55 13.17 -2.32
C ASN A 180 -18.75 12.42 -1.22
N ARG A 181 -17.95 13.18 -0.47
CA ARG A 181 -17.06 12.63 0.56
C ARG A 181 -17.80 11.79 1.62
N ASP A 182 -18.97 12.23 2.03
CA ASP A 182 -19.75 11.54 3.06
C ASP A 182 -20.29 10.21 2.54
N GLN A 183 -20.81 10.19 1.31
CA GLN A 183 -21.24 8.96 0.64
C GLN A 183 -20.09 7.99 0.42
N TYR A 184 -18.89 8.50 0.12
CA TYR A 184 -17.69 7.68 -0.01
C TYR A 184 -17.31 7.04 1.33
N TYR A 185 -17.34 7.80 2.42
CA TYR A 185 -17.10 7.25 3.75
C TYR A 185 -18.15 6.24 4.18
N ASP A 186 -19.40 6.46 3.85
CA ASP A 186 -20.47 5.49 4.12
C ASP A 186 -20.26 4.18 3.36
N LEU A 187 -19.80 4.25 2.10
CA LEU A 187 -19.47 3.07 1.31
C LEU A 187 -18.28 2.28 1.86
N VAL A 188 -17.27 2.95 2.42
CA VAL A 188 -16.06 2.30 2.96
C VAL A 188 -16.19 1.94 4.43
N ASN A 189 -17.17 2.47 5.14
CA ASN A 189 -17.51 2.09 6.52
C ASN A 189 -18.51 0.92 6.59
N VAL A 190 -18.68 0.15 5.52
CA VAL A 190 -19.47 -1.07 5.58
C VAL A 190 -18.92 -1.94 6.69
N ASP A 191 -19.72 -2.11 7.73
CA ASP A 191 -19.39 -2.88 8.93
C ASP A 191 -18.82 -4.24 8.55
N ARG A 192 -17.64 -4.52 9.06
CA ARG A 192 -17.06 -5.86 9.10
C ARG A 192 -17.72 -6.65 10.26
N THR A 193 -19.06 -6.75 10.24
CA THR A 193 -19.77 -7.67 11.12
C THR A 193 -19.78 -9.08 10.58
#